data_13ed66811ebd6501c7f4c459c7d1e3ec
#
_entry.id   13ed66811ebd6501c7f4c459c7d1e3ec
#
_cell.length_a   1.000
_cell.length_b   1.000
_cell.length_c   1.000
_cell.angle_alpha   90.00
_cell.angle_beta   90.00
_cell.angle_gamma   90.00
#
_symmetry.space_group_name_H-M   'P 1'
#
loop_
_entity.id
_entity.type
_entity.pdbx_description
1 polymer ?
#
loop_
_entity_poly.entity_id
_entity_poly.type
_entity_poly.pdbx_seq_one_letter_code
_entity_poly.pdbx_strand_id
1 'polypeptide(L)'
;MTKSFILIEVDDDSKDVLKDAIARHPAVSGVYTVVDGGDEESVIYDIVVKVEADTRKDLDDAESEIRTRKEVRSTLTLEVIEKDETEVRSKNKTLQI
;
A
#
# COMPACT_ATOMS: atom_id res chain seq x y z
N MET A 1 2.05 15.99 -6.08
CA MET A 1 1.48 14.65 -6.16
C MET A 1 1.50 14.00 -4.79
N THR A 2 0.43 13.32 -4.46
CA THR A 2 0.33 12.63 -3.18
C THR A 2 0.42 11.13 -3.38
N LYS A 3 0.98 10.44 -2.38
CA LYS A 3 1.20 8.99 -2.43
C LYS A 3 0.80 8.34 -1.13
N SER A 4 0.34 7.10 -1.23
CA SER A 4 0.14 6.28 -0.04
C SER A 4 0.38 4.83 -0.39
N PHE A 5 0.56 4.03 0.65
CA PHE A 5 0.60 2.58 0.54
C PHE A 5 -0.52 2.03 1.39
N ILE A 6 -1.26 1.09 0.82
CA ILE A 6 -2.34 0.42 1.54
C ILE A 6 -1.95 -1.03 1.69
N LEU A 7 -1.85 -1.46 2.93
CA LEU A 7 -1.58 -2.85 3.26
C LEU A 7 -2.92 -3.54 3.46
N ILE A 8 -3.11 -4.67 2.80
CA ILE A 8 -4.42 -5.32 2.73
C ILE A 8 -4.32 -6.75 3.21
N GLU A 9 -5.23 -7.13 4.09
CA GLU A 9 -5.47 -8.52 4.44
C GLU A 9 -6.64 -9.05 3.62
N VAL A 10 -6.47 -10.20 2.99
CA VAL A 10 -7.49 -10.81 2.13
C VAL A 10 -7.37 -12.32 2.25
N ASP A 11 -8.49 -13.01 2.03
CA ASP A 11 -8.46 -14.47 1.99
C ASP A 11 -7.67 -14.96 0.79
N ASP A 12 -6.98 -16.09 0.95
CA ASP A 12 -6.18 -16.66 -0.13
C ASP A 12 -7.00 -16.88 -1.39
N ASP A 13 -8.24 -17.29 -1.23
CA ASP A 13 -9.09 -17.58 -2.39
C ASP A 13 -9.40 -16.34 -3.21
N SER A 14 -9.38 -15.17 -2.58
CA SER A 14 -9.76 -13.92 -3.25
C SER A 14 -8.55 -13.09 -3.67
N LYS A 15 -7.35 -13.53 -3.33
CA LYS A 15 -6.16 -12.69 -3.49
C LYS A 15 -5.93 -12.28 -4.94
N ASP A 16 -5.95 -13.23 -5.86
CA ASP A 16 -5.64 -12.92 -7.26
C ASP A 16 -6.72 -12.07 -7.90
N VAL A 17 -7.97 -12.36 -7.58
CA VAL A 17 -9.09 -11.57 -8.11
C VAL A 17 -8.98 -10.13 -7.62
N LEU A 18 -8.69 -9.96 -6.36
CA LEU A 18 -8.59 -8.63 -5.78
C LEU A 18 -7.41 -7.86 -6.38
N LYS A 19 -6.27 -8.52 -6.55
CA LYS A 19 -5.10 -7.86 -7.14
C LYS A 19 -5.41 -7.36 -8.54
N ASP A 20 -6.07 -8.18 -9.34
CA ASP A 20 -6.41 -7.78 -10.70
C ASP A 20 -7.36 -6.60 -10.70
N ALA A 21 -8.35 -6.63 -9.84
CA ALA A 21 -9.33 -5.54 -9.78
C ALA A 21 -8.69 -4.23 -9.35
N ILE A 22 -7.82 -4.29 -8.34
CA ILE A 22 -7.16 -3.11 -7.83
C ILE A 22 -6.20 -2.54 -8.88
N ALA A 23 -5.50 -3.41 -9.60
CA ALA A 23 -4.52 -2.96 -10.57
C ALA A 23 -5.14 -2.17 -11.72
N ARG A 24 -6.44 -2.29 -11.93
CA ARG A 24 -7.13 -1.54 -12.98
C ARG A 24 -7.46 -0.12 -12.58
N HIS A 25 -7.36 0.21 -11.32
CA HIS A 25 -7.69 1.55 -10.86
C HIS A 25 -6.65 2.56 -11.35
N PRO A 26 -7.08 3.69 -11.93
CA PRO A 26 -6.12 4.64 -12.51
C PRO A 26 -5.14 5.23 -11.50
N ALA A 27 -5.50 5.31 -10.24
CA ALA A 27 -4.60 5.87 -9.23
C ALA A 27 -3.63 4.85 -8.66
N VAL A 28 -3.75 3.58 -9.03
CA VAL A 28 -2.86 2.54 -8.51
C VAL A 28 -1.63 2.44 -9.40
N SER A 29 -0.46 2.63 -8.81
CA SER A 29 0.80 2.57 -9.54
C SER A 29 1.60 1.30 -9.25
N GLY A 30 1.14 0.48 -8.32
CA GLY A 30 1.79 -0.80 -8.07
C GLY A 30 0.96 -1.66 -7.13
N VAL A 31 0.99 -2.97 -7.36
CA VAL A 31 0.32 -3.94 -6.50
C VAL A 31 1.32 -5.06 -6.26
N TYR A 32 1.60 -5.33 -5.00
CA TYR A 32 2.64 -6.29 -4.63
C TYR A 32 2.07 -7.33 -3.67
N THR A 33 2.40 -8.58 -3.91
CA THR A 33 2.14 -9.64 -2.94
C THR A 33 3.28 -9.65 -1.96
N VAL A 34 2.96 -9.68 -0.66
CA VAL A 34 3.98 -9.70 0.37
C VAL A 34 3.88 -11.01 1.12
N VAL A 35 5.01 -11.45 1.66
CA VAL A 35 5.07 -12.68 2.41
C VAL A 35 5.71 -12.43 3.75
N ASP A 36 5.45 -13.35 4.65
CA ASP A 36 6.03 -13.34 5.97
C ASP A 36 7.55 -13.41 5.87
N GLY A 37 8.23 -12.54 6.59
CA GLY A 37 9.68 -12.55 6.62
C GLY A 37 10.27 -13.50 7.64
N GLY A 38 9.48 -14.45 8.14
CA GLY A 38 9.95 -15.41 9.10
C GLY A 38 9.31 -15.29 10.47
N ASP A 39 8.46 -14.32 10.67
CA ASP A 39 7.77 -14.11 11.94
C ASP A 39 6.27 -14.23 11.69
N GLU A 40 5.76 -15.40 11.88
CA GLU A 40 4.39 -15.73 11.52
C GLU A 40 3.35 -14.92 12.28
N GLU A 41 3.70 -14.46 13.47
CA GLU A 41 2.72 -13.80 14.30
C GLU A 41 2.50 -12.35 13.92
N SER A 42 3.43 -11.75 13.23
CA SER A 42 3.37 -10.33 12.98
C SER A 42 2.77 -9.97 11.63
N VAL A 43 2.68 -10.90 10.71
CA VAL A 43 2.24 -10.59 9.34
C VAL A 43 0.79 -10.97 9.16
N ILE A 44 -0.03 -9.97 8.98
CA ILE A 44 -1.45 -10.19 8.70
C ILE A 44 -1.84 -9.64 7.33
N TYR A 45 -0.89 -9.01 6.63
CA TYR A 45 -1.19 -8.40 5.34
C TYR A 45 -0.64 -9.24 4.21
N ASP A 46 -1.38 -9.29 3.11
CA ASP A 46 -1.06 -10.13 1.96
C ASP A 46 -0.66 -9.33 0.75
N ILE A 47 -1.17 -8.10 0.65
CA ILE A 47 -0.99 -7.28 -0.54
C ILE A 47 -0.61 -5.88 -0.09
N VAL A 48 0.30 -5.25 -0.82
CA VAL A 48 0.64 -3.84 -0.66
C VAL A 48 0.29 -3.14 -1.95
N VAL A 49 -0.49 -2.07 -1.85
CA VAL A 49 -0.91 -1.28 -3.00
C VAL A 49 -0.29 0.10 -2.91
N LYS A 50 0.36 0.52 -3.98
CA LYS A 50 0.88 1.88 -4.07
C LYS A 50 -0.11 2.73 -4.84
N VAL A 51 -0.54 3.83 -4.23
CA VAL A 51 -1.53 4.73 -4.80
C VAL A 51 -0.91 6.11 -4.97
N GLU A 52 -1.12 6.71 -6.13
CA GLU A 52 -0.61 8.05 -6.41
C GLU A 52 -1.70 8.87 -7.07
N ALA A 53 -1.86 10.10 -6.64
CA ALA A 53 -2.87 11.00 -7.21
C ALA A 53 -2.36 12.43 -7.17
N ASP A 54 -2.90 13.26 -8.06
CA ASP A 54 -2.49 14.66 -8.14
C ASP A 54 -2.99 15.47 -6.96
N THR A 55 -4.16 15.14 -6.46
CA THR A 55 -4.76 15.91 -5.37
C THR A 55 -5.07 14.99 -4.20
N ARG A 56 -5.18 15.60 -3.02
CA ARG A 56 -5.54 14.87 -1.82
C ARG A 56 -6.91 14.22 -1.95
N LYS A 57 -7.83 14.93 -2.57
CA LYS A 57 -9.18 14.39 -2.73
C LYS A 57 -9.18 13.14 -3.58
N ASP A 58 -8.44 13.15 -4.67
CA ASP A 58 -8.36 11.99 -5.54
C ASP A 58 -7.69 10.82 -4.83
N LEU A 59 -6.69 11.11 -4.01
CA LEU A 59 -6.05 10.06 -3.22
C LEU A 59 -7.03 9.44 -2.23
N ASP A 60 -7.77 10.27 -1.52
CA ASP A 60 -8.75 9.79 -0.55
C ASP A 60 -9.83 8.95 -1.21
N ASP A 61 -10.28 9.38 -2.38
CA ASP A 61 -11.30 8.63 -3.12
C ASP A 61 -10.78 7.26 -3.53
N ALA A 62 -9.56 7.19 -4.01
CA ALA A 62 -8.97 5.92 -4.42
C ALA A 62 -8.78 4.99 -3.22
N GLU A 63 -8.29 5.54 -2.12
CA GLU A 63 -8.12 4.74 -0.90
C GLU A 63 -9.44 4.17 -0.43
N SER A 64 -10.48 4.99 -0.42
CA SER A 64 -11.79 4.56 0.03
C SER A 64 -12.34 3.45 -0.86
N GLU A 65 -12.17 3.60 -2.16
CA GLU A 65 -12.65 2.61 -3.11
C GLU A 65 -11.97 1.26 -2.91
N ILE A 66 -10.68 1.28 -2.64
CA ILE A 66 -9.94 0.05 -2.38
C ILE A 66 -10.35 -0.58 -1.05
N ARG A 67 -10.44 0.24 -0.01
CA ARG A 67 -10.73 -0.28 1.33
C ARG A 67 -12.13 -0.85 1.47
N THR A 68 -13.06 -0.41 0.62
CA THR A 68 -14.45 -0.85 0.74
C THR A 68 -14.81 -2.03 -0.14
N ARG A 69 -13.83 -2.60 -0.84
CA ARG A 69 -14.11 -3.80 -1.63
C ARG A 69 -14.45 -4.96 -0.71
N LYS A 70 -15.39 -5.78 -1.15
CA LYS A 70 -15.91 -6.86 -0.29
C LYS A 70 -14.86 -7.91 0.03
N GLU A 71 -13.86 -8.06 -0.81
CA GLU A 71 -12.81 -9.05 -0.58
C GLU A 71 -11.82 -8.64 0.51
N VAL A 72 -11.79 -7.36 0.85
CA VAL A 72 -10.84 -6.82 1.80
C VAL A 72 -11.30 -7.09 3.22
N ARG A 73 -10.45 -7.70 4.03
CA ARG A 73 -10.78 -7.98 5.43
C ARG A 73 -10.31 -6.88 6.35
N SER A 74 -9.11 -6.40 6.15
CA SER A 74 -8.61 -5.26 6.93
C SER A 74 -7.54 -4.54 6.13
N THR A 75 -7.31 -3.27 6.48
CA THR A 75 -6.32 -2.46 5.79
C THR A 75 -5.58 -1.58 6.77
N LEU A 76 -4.37 -1.19 6.36
CA LEU A 76 -3.59 -0.15 7.02
C LEU A 76 -3.08 0.77 5.92
N THR A 77 -3.38 2.06 6.04
CA THR A 77 -2.94 3.04 5.04
C THR A 77 -1.79 3.87 5.59
N LEU A 78 -0.71 3.95 4.83
CA LEU A 78 0.48 4.72 5.19
C LEU A 78 0.68 5.80 4.14
N GLU A 79 0.68 7.06 4.56
CA GLU A 79 0.87 8.17 3.63
C GLU A 79 2.32 8.58 3.58
N VAL A 80 2.76 8.97 2.39
CA VAL A 80 4.15 9.38 2.19
C VAL A 80 4.25 10.89 2.31
N ILE A 81 5.20 11.35 3.12
CA ILE A 81 5.50 12.77 3.28
C ILE A 81 6.78 13.04 2.53
N GLU A 82 6.64 13.54 1.32
CA GLU A 82 7.76 13.61 0.40
C GLU A 82 8.86 14.59 0.81
N LYS A 83 8.48 15.61 1.52
CA LYS A 83 9.48 16.61 1.91
C LYS A 83 10.56 16.02 2.83
N ASP A 84 10.32 14.83 3.36
CA ASP A 84 11.28 14.19 4.25
C ASP A 84 12.29 13.34 3.52
N GLU A 85 12.17 13.19 2.21
CA GLU A 85 13.03 12.30 1.44
C GLU A 85 14.50 12.66 1.54
N THR A 86 14.80 13.95 1.51
CA THR A 86 16.19 14.39 1.57
C THR A 86 16.82 14.00 2.89
N GLU A 87 16.08 14.17 3.98
CA GLU A 87 16.60 13.80 5.29
C GLU A 87 16.77 12.31 5.43
N VAL A 88 15.87 11.55 4.84
CA VAL A 88 15.98 10.10 4.87
C VAL A 88 17.26 9.64 4.21
N ARG A 89 17.62 10.22 3.08
CA ARG A 89 18.84 9.83 2.40
C ARG A 89 20.08 10.11 3.24
N SER A 90 20.08 11.24 3.94
CA SER A 90 21.19 11.56 4.82
C SER A 90 21.29 10.54 5.94
N LYS A 91 20.16 10.17 6.51
CA LYS A 91 20.15 9.19 7.58
C LYS A 91 20.61 7.82 7.10
N ASN A 92 20.28 7.48 5.88
CA ASN A 92 20.68 6.20 5.34
C ASN A 92 22.17 6.06 5.28
N LYS A 93 22.86 7.12 4.96
CA LYS A 93 24.33 7.07 4.98
C LYS A 93 24.84 6.75 6.37
N THR A 94 24.22 7.31 7.36
CA THR A 94 24.62 7.07 8.73
C THR A 94 24.33 5.64 9.14
N LEU A 95 23.18 5.15 8.75
CA LEU A 95 22.75 3.83 9.19
C LEU A 95 23.50 2.70 8.52
N GLN A 96 24.21 2.97 7.48
CA GLN A 96 24.98 1.94 6.81
C GLN A 96 26.23 1.55 7.54
N ILE A 97 26.57 2.22 8.56
CA ILE A 97 27.77 1.97 9.34
C ILE A 97 27.73 0.64 10.11
#